data_f7d56f95b0491db2b531efab814da8a4
#
_entry.id   f7d56f95b0491db2b531efab814da8a4
#
_cell.length_a   1.000
_cell.length_b   1.000
_cell.length_c   1.000
_cell.angle_alpha   90.00
_cell.angle_beta   90.00
_cell.angle_gamma   90.00
#
_symmetry.space_group_name_H-M   'P 1'
#
loop_
_entity.id
_entity.type
_entity.pdbx_description
1 polymer ?
#
loop_
_entity_poly.entity_id
_entity_poly.type
_entity_poly.pdbx_seq_one_letter_code
_entity_poly.pdbx_strand_id
1 'polypeptide(L)'
;PEFDRECWFMTDGSVRGGITWDDLCRIKLPVPSYAKQCEIVESYRAITDRIALKRAENDNLEAQTQALFDELFLRDEMPDCTLSEIANVNPTRTLSKGCIAKCYDMSCLPTRGCVPEGGEMKAYNGGVRFQNGDTLIARITPCLENGKAAYINILNDKEVAFGSTEYIVFSPIDTMPSSFYYFLIRSKEFRAFALQYMNGSSGRQRVSGDELATFPLIKPSQEALSRFDMVAKPVLEQFKIASLEINRLNALQQLIIASISSR
;
A
#
# COMPACT_ATOMS: atom_id res chain seq x y z
N PRO A 1 25.64 -9.33 8.89
CA PRO A 1 26.95 -9.06 8.27
C PRO A 1 28.08 -9.46 9.19
N GLU A 2 29.28 -9.63 8.65
CA GLU A 2 30.47 -10.06 9.41
C GLU A 2 30.83 -9.02 10.49
N PHE A 3 30.72 -7.76 10.14
CA PHE A 3 30.86 -6.63 11.07
C PHE A 3 29.95 -6.76 12.30
N ASP A 4 28.68 -7.07 12.11
CA ASP A 4 27.75 -7.21 13.24
C ASP A 4 28.15 -8.39 14.15
N ARG A 5 28.64 -9.50 13.55
CA ARG A 5 29.13 -10.64 14.31
C ARG A 5 30.35 -10.27 15.14
N GLU A 6 31.32 -9.52 14.57
CA GLU A 6 32.49 -9.05 15.31
C GLU A 6 32.09 -8.09 16.43
N CYS A 7 31.16 -7.14 16.16
CA CYS A 7 30.60 -6.27 17.20
C CYS A 7 29.98 -7.08 18.35
N TRP A 8 29.14 -8.08 18.02
CA TRP A 8 28.55 -8.97 19.01
C TRP A 8 29.56 -9.76 19.81
N PHE A 9 30.62 -10.25 19.16
CA PHE A 9 31.68 -11.00 19.81
C PHE A 9 32.48 -10.12 20.79
N MET A 10 32.62 -8.82 20.50
CA MET A 10 33.35 -7.86 21.34
C MET A 10 32.47 -7.23 22.46
N THR A 11 31.18 -7.58 22.53
CA THR A 11 30.35 -7.12 23.65
C THR A 11 30.73 -7.83 24.95
N ASP A 12 30.62 -7.14 26.08
CA ASP A 12 30.99 -7.63 27.40
C ASP A 12 30.06 -8.70 27.99
N GLY A 13 29.05 -9.16 27.23
CA GLY A 13 28.09 -10.18 27.65
C GLY A 13 27.12 -9.74 28.76
N SER A 14 27.10 -8.47 29.14
CA SER A 14 26.17 -7.94 30.11
C SER A 14 24.74 -7.84 29.50
N VAL A 15 23.72 -7.83 30.36
CA VAL A 15 22.29 -7.71 29.94
C VAL A 15 22.00 -6.43 29.14
N ARG A 16 22.85 -5.42 29.23
CA ARG A 16 22.82 -4.18 28.46
C ARG A 16 23.95 -4.08 27.45
N GLY A 17 24.63 -5.19 27.12
CA GLY A 17 25.79 -5.35 26.28
C GLY A 17 26.22 -4.09 25.54
N GLY A 18 27.40 -3.58 25.86
CA GLY A 18 28.02 -2.43 25.21
C GLY A 18 29.29 -2.83 24.52
N ILE A 19 29.64 -2.19 23.41
CA ILE A 19 30.99 -2.23 22.82
C ILE A 19 31.68 -0.92 23.17
N THR A 20 32.95 -1.01 23.62
CA THR A 20 33.73 0.19 23.89
C THR A 20 34.19 0.84 22.59
N TRP A 21 34.49 2.14 22.63
CA TRP A 21 35.04 2.83 21.46
C TRP A 21 36.33 2.22 20.98
N ASP A 22 37.21 1.80 21.91
CA ASP A 22 38.47 1.17 21.60
C ASP A 22 38.29 -0.20 20.93
N ASP A 23 37.32 -0.98 21.35
CA ASP A 23 37.00 -2.27 20.72
C ASP A 23 36.40 -2.06 19.32
N LEU A 24 35.51 -1.08 19.15
CA LEU A 24 34.99 -0.71 17.84
C LEU A 24 36.10 -0.30 16.88
N CYS A 25 37.11 0.46 17.35
CA CYS A 25 38.26 0.87 16.54
C CYS A 25 39.19 -0.28 16.17
N ARG A 26 39.11 -1.42 16.85
CA ARG A 26 39.93 -2.62 16.54
C ARG A 26 39.37 -3.45 15.39
N ILE A 27 38.04 -3.26 15.05
CA ILE A 27 37.41 -4.00 13.97
C ILE A 27 38.05 -3.59 12.65
N LYS A 28 38.55 -4.58 11.91
CA LYS A 28 39.16 -4.36 10.60
C LYS A 28 38.09 -4.52 9.51
N LEU A 29 37.88 -3.49 8.73
CA LEU A 29 36.97 -3.50 7.59
C LEU A 29 37.78 -3.66 6.29
N PRO A 30 37.38 -4.58 5.39
CA PRO A 30 37.98 -4.64 4.06
C PRO A 30 37.51 -3.42 3.25
N VAL A 31 38.41 -2.50 2.94
CA VAL A 31 38.12 -1.34 2.10
C VAL A 31 38.53 -1.65 0.66
N PRO A 32 37.59 -1.75 -0.28
CA PRO A 32 37.91 -1.97 -1.69
C PRO A 32 38.72 -0.83 -2.28
N SER A 33 39.42 -1.08 -3.40
CA SER A 33 40.09 -0.02 -4.16
C SER A 33 39.11 1.09 -4.54
N TYR A 34 39.59 2.32 -4.68
CA TYR A 34 38.78 3.49 -5.03
C TYR A 34 37.96 3.25 -6.32
N ALA A 35 38.55 2.66 -7.35
CA ALA A 35 37.87 2.29 -8.57
C ALA A 35 36.66 1.35 -8.30
N LYS A 36 36.87 0.35 -7.42
CA LYS A 36 35.78 -0.57 -7.05
C LYS A 36 34.67 0.09 -6.19
N GLN A 37 35.07 1.04 -5.33
CA GLN A 37 34.08 1.86 -4.59
C GLN A 37 33.21 2.67 -5.54
N CYS A 38 33.81 3.32 -6.54
CA CYS A 38 33.07 4.07 -7.57
C CYS A 38 32.09 3.17 -8.32
N GLU A 39 32.52 2.01 -8.81
CA GLU A 39 31.67 1.04 -9.52
C GLU A 39 30.46 0.61 -8.66
N ILE A 40 30.66 0.32 -7.38
CA ILE A 40 29.61 -0.07 -6.44
C ILE A 40 28.61 1.08 -6.26
N VAL A 41 29.11 2.30 -6.01
CA VAL A 41 28.26 3.49 -5.80
C VAL A 41 27.46 3.82 -7.05
N GLU A 42 28.06 3.76 -8.24
CA GLU A 42 27.36 3.99 -9.51
C GLU A 42 26.25 2.97 -9.74
N SER A 43 26.54 1.68 -9.51
CA SER A 43 25.54 0.61 -9.63
C SER A 43 24.37 0.81 -8.64
N TYR A 44 24.67 1.14 -7.40
CA TYR A 44 23.66 1.40 -6.37
C TYR A 44 22.79 2.62 -6.70
N ARG A 45 23.44 3.72 -7.15
CA ARG A 45 22.74 4.95 -7.56
C ARG A 45 21.80 4.71 -8.74
N ALA A 46 22.25 4.00 -9.78
CA ALA A 46 21.42 3.69 -10.94
C ALA A 46 20.10 3.00 -10.54
N ILE A 47 20.14 2.08 -9.56
CA ILE A 47 18.95 1.41 -9.04
C ILE A 47 18.09 2.40 -8.22
N THR A 48 18.72 3.18 -7.35
CA THR A 48 18.00 4.15 -6.51
C THR A 48 17.28 5.20 -7.35
N ASP A 49 17.97 5.73 -8.36
CA ASP A 49 17.40 6.73 -9.27
C ASP A 49 16.25 6.14 -10.09
N ARG A 50 16.36 4.87 -10.52
CA ARG A 50 15.29 4.17 -11.22
C ARG A 50 14.05 3.98 -10.34
N ILE A 51 14.22 3.62 -9.06
CA ILE A 51 13.12 3.51 -8.10
C ILE A 51 12.46 4.88 -7.88
N ALA A 52 13.26 5.92 -7.68
CA ALA A 52 12.76 7.28 -7.50
C ALA A 52 11.95 7.77 -8.71
N LEU A 53 12.45 7.52 -9.93
CA LEU A 53 11.76 7.86 -11.17
C LEU A 53 10.40 7.12 -11.27
N LYS A 54 10.38 5.81 -10.99
CA LYS A 54 9.13 5.02 -11.03
C LYS A 54 8.08 5.50 -10.03
N ARG A 55 8.52 5.90 -8.84
CA ARG A 55 7.61 6.50 -7.84
C ARG A 55 7.07 7.84 -8.31
N ALA A 56 7.93 8.71 -8.86
CA ALA A 56 7.50 10.01 -9.37
C ALA A 56 6.54 9.88 -10.57
N GLU A 57 6.77 8.91 -11.48
CA GLU A 57 5.82 8.58 -12.56
C GLU A 57 4.46 8.18 -12.00
N ASN A 58 4.42 7.28 -11.01
CA ASN A 58 3.18 6.82 -10.40
C ASN A 58 2.44 7.96 -9.68
N ASP A 59 3.15 8.77 -8.90
CA ASP A 59 2.56 9.92 -8.19
C ASP A 59 1.93 10.91 -9.19
N ASN A 60 2.59 11.16 -10.34
CA ASN A 60 2.07 12.05 -11.38
C ASN A 60 0.83 11.45 -12.07
N LEU A 61 0.86 10.17 -12.43
CA LEU A 61 -0.28 9.48 -13.02
C LEU A 61 -1.47 9.42 -12.05
N GLU A 62 -1.22 9.18 -10.76
CA GLU A 62 -2.26 9.20 -9.72
C GLU A 62 -2.89 10.59 -9.63
N ALA A 63 -2.08 11.66 -9.57
CA ALA A 63 -2.57 13.03 -9.49
C ALA A 63 -3.39 13.45 -10.72
N GLN A 64 -2.96 13.10 -11.93
CA GLN A 64 -3.69 13.39 -13.16
C GLN A 64 -5.01 12.63 -13.23
N THR A 65 -5.00 11.34 -12.85
CA THR A 65 -6.22 10.52 -12.85
C THR A 65 -7.19 10.97 -11.76
N GLN A 66 -6.68 11.39 -10.58
CA GLN A 66 -7.50 11.98 -9.52
C GLN A 66 -8.15 13.29 -9.98
N ALA A 67 -7.40 14.16 -10.66
CA ALA A 67 -7.97 15.42 -11.19
C ALA A 67 -9.10 15.17 -12.20
N LEU A 68 -8.94 14.14 -13.06
CA LEU A 68 -10.01 13.72 -13.97
C LEU A 68 -11.21 13.16 -13.21
N PHE A 69 -10.98 12.37 -12.13
CA PHE A 69 -12.03 11.86 -11.27
C PHE A 69 -12.83 13.01 -10.63
N ASP A 70 -12.10 13.97 -10.03
CA ASP A 70 -12.71 15.12 -9.35
C ASP A 70 -13.54 15.96 -10.35
N GLU A 71 -13.02 16.21 -11.57
CA GLU A 71 -13.75 16.91 -12.63
C GLU A 71 -15.05 16.21 -13.04
N LEU A 72 -15.02 14.87 -13.14
CA LEU A 72 -16.17 14.12 -13.64
C LEU A 72 -17.24 13.84 -12.58
N PHE A 73 -16.83 13.64 -11.31
CA PHE A 73 -17.70 13.06 -10.28
C PHE A 73 -17.88 13.89 -9.01
N LEU A 74 -17.00 14.88 -8.75
CA LEU A 74 -17.07 15.73 -7.56
C LEU A 74 -17.47 17.15 -7.94
N ARG A 75 -18.67 17.28 -8.48
CA ARG A 75 -19.23 18.57 -8.88
C ARG A 75 -19.94 19.23 -7.71
N ASP A 76 -19.99 20.56 -7.72
CA ASP A 76 -20.76 21.34 -6.76
C ASP A 76 -22.26 21.35 -7.14
N GLU A 77 -22.86 20.18 -7.12
CA GLU A 77 -24.26 19.92 -7.40
C GLU A 77 -24.91 19.18 -6.24
N MET A 78 -26.24 19.19 -6.15
CA MET A 78 -26.97 18.50 -5.09
C MET A 78 -26.83 16.98 -5.25
N PRO A 79 -26.37 16.25 -4.20
CA PRO A 79 -26.31 14.79 -4.24
C PRO A 79 -27.69 14.17 -4.46
N ASP A 80 -27.76 13.12 -5.26
CA ASP A 80 -28.97 12.38 -5.58
C ASP A 80 -28.91 10.89 -5.25
N CYS A 81 -27.74 10.41 -4.78
CA CYS A 81 -27.58 9.04 -4.29
C CYS A 81 -26.55 8.97 -3.14
N THR A 82 -26.43 7.79 -2.56
CA THR A 82 -25.40 7.46 -1.56
C THR A 82 -24.47 6.36 -2.07
N LEU A 83 -23.28 6.24 -1.44
CA LEU A 83 -22.31 5.22 -1.82
C LEU A 83 -22.88 3.80 -1.69
N SER A 84 -23.80 3.54 -0.76
CA SER A 84 -24.48 2.25 -0.61
C SER A 84 -25.29 1.81 -1.83
N GLU A 85 -25.70 2.75 -2.68
CA GLU A 85 -26.47 2.44 -3.89
C GLU A 85 -25.59 2.02 -5.06
N ILE A 86 -24.31 2.34 -5.00
CA ILE A 86 -23.35 2.09 -6.08
C ILE A 86 -22.15 1.22 -5.68
N ALA A 87 -22.08 0.76 -4.43
CA ALA A 87 -20.99 -0.08 -3.92
C ALA A 87 -21.53 -1.17 -2.99
N ASN A 88 -20.88 -2.34 -3.02
CA ASN A 88 -21.00 -3.32 -1.96
C ASN A 88 -19.98 -3.04 -0.88
N VAL A 89 -20.42 -2.56 0.29
CA VAL A 89 -19.53 -2.25 1.42
C VAL A 89 -19.38 -3.50 2.30
N ASN A 90 -18.16 -3.93 2.57
CA ASN A 90 -17.81 -5.13 3.33
C ASN A 90 -18.52 -6.40 2.84
N PRO A 91 -18.42 -6.77 1.56
CA PRO A 91 -19.13 -7.92 1.01
C PRO A 91 -18.69 -9.21 1.69
N THR A 92 -19.63 -10.13 1.86
CA THR A 92 -19.32 -11.47 2.38
C THR A 92 -18.58 -12.28 1.32
N ARG A 93 -17.42 -12.82 1.68
CA ARG A 93 -16.62 -13.71 0.82
C ARG A 93 -16.33 -15.01 1.55
N THR A 94 -16.27 -16.13 0.82
CA THR A 94 -16.02 -17.44 1.38
C THR A 94 -14.52 -17.69 1.49
N LEU A 95 -14.05 -17.95 2.69
CA LEU A 95 -12.72 -18.47 3.00
C LEU A 95 -12.83 -19.29 4.28
N SER A 96 -12.57 -20.59 4.20
CA SER A 96 -12.74 -21.49 5.33
C SER A 96 -11.64 -21.27 6.37
N LYS A 97 -12.02 -21.33 7.65
CA LYS A 97 -11.07 -21.25 8.77
C LYS A 97 -10.00 -22.33 8.65
N GLY A 98 -8.74 -21.97 8.82
CA GLY A 98 -7.58 -22.85 8.68
C GLY A 98 -7.03 -22.96 7.25
N CYS A 99 -7.74 -22.51 6.22
CA CYS A 99 -7.19 -22.45 4.84
C CYS A 99 -5.98 -21.53 4.78
N ILE A 100 -4.93 -21.95 4.08
CA ILE A 100 -3.76 -21.13 3.78
C ILE A 100 -4.13 -20.19 2.64
N ALA A 101 -4.04 -18.88 2.89
CA ALA A 101 -4.31 -17.83 1.92
C ALA A 101 -3.36 -16.65 2.11
N LYS A 102 -3.30 -15.76 1.11
CA LYS A 102 -2.51 -14.52 1.22
C LYS A 102 -3.11 -13.61 2.28
N CYS A 103 -2.27 -13.19 3.22
CA CYS A 103 -2.60 -12.25 4.28
C CYS A 103 -1.87 -10.94 4.05
N TYR A 104 -2.62 -9.86 3.95
CA TYR A 104 -2.11 -8.49 3.89
C TYR A 104 -2.56 -7.76 5.15
N ASP A 105 -1.66 -7.62 6.11
CA ASP A 105 -1.96 -6.90 7.35
C ASP A 105 -1.90 -5.36 7.14
N MET A 106 -2.12 -4.60 8.21
CA MET A 106 -2.16 -3.13 8.15
C MET A 106 -0.84 -2.49 7.70
N SER A 107 0.30 -3.18 7.84
CA SER A 107 1.60 -2.71 7.37
C SER A 107 1.70 -2.77 5.85
N CYS A 108 0.98 -3.70 5.23
CA CYS A 108 0.97 -3.89 3.78
C CYS A 108 0.20 -2.80 3.01
N LEU A 109 -0.73 -2.08 3.66
CA LEU A 109 -1.45 -1.00 2.99
C LEU A 109 -0.57 0.24 2.86
N PRO A 110 -0.37 0.73 1.63
CA PRO A 110 0.43 1.93 1.39
C PRO A 110 -0.32 3.21 1.80
N THR A 111 0.43 4.24 2.12
CA THR A 111 -0.07 5.61 2.29
C THR A 111 -0.03 6.41 0.97
N ARG A 112 0.77 5.95 0.01
CA ARG A 112 0.89 6.48 -1.36
C ARG A 112 0.85 5.35 -2.36
N GLY A 113 0.22 5.58 -3.50
CA GLY A 113 -0.04 4.54 -4.48
C GLY A 113 -1.14 3.58 -4.04
N CYS A 114 -1.43 2.58 -4.87
CA CYS A 114 -2.61 1.72 -4.70
C CYS A 114 -2.28 0.24 -4.43
N VAL A 115 -1.05 -0.20 -4.66
CA VAL A 115 -0.70 -1.63 -4.61
C VAL A 115 -0.23 -1.99 -3.21
N PRO A 116 -0.85 -2.97 -2.52
CA PRO A 116 -0.34 -3.43 -1.24
C PRO A 116 1.03 -4.10 -1.40
N GLU A 117 1.92 -3.82 -0.46
CA GLU A 117 3.28 -4.35 -0.46
C GLU A 117 3.43 -5.49 0.55
N GLY A 118 4.29 -6.46 0.25
CA GLY A 118 4.48 -7.64 1.08
C GLY A 118 3.33 -8.63 0.94
N GLY A 119 2.86 -9.16 2.06
CA GLY A 119 1.86 -10.22 2.09
C GLY A 119 2.49 -11.60 2.27
N GLU A 120 1.93 -12.38 3.15
CA GLU A 120 2.44 -13.69 3.55
C GLU A 120 1.35 -14.75 3.43
N MET A 121 1.75 -15.99 3.14
CA MET A 121 0.84 -17.12 3.21
C MET A 121 0.59 -17.48 4.67
N LYS A 122 -0.65 -17.32 5.14
CA LYS A 122 -1.06 -17.62 6.53
C LYS A 122 -2.35 -18.41 6.58
N ALA A 123 -2.53 -19.19 7.64
CA ALA A 123 -3.80 -19.84 7.93
C ALA A 123 -4.85 -18.79 8.29
N TYR A 124 -5.98 -18.77 7.59
CA TYR A 124 -7.09 -17.86 7.88
C TYR A 124 -7.76 -18.22 9.21
N ASN A 125 -7.69 -17.32 10.16
CA ASN A 125 -8.34 -17.44 11.47
C ASN A 125 -9.28 -16.27 11.79
N GLY A 126 -9.44 -15.35 10.85
CA GLY A 126 -10.23 -14.13 10.99
C GLY A 126 -9.63 -12.99 10.17
N GLY A 127 -10.30 -11.84 10.19
CA GLY A 127 -9.93 -10.69 9.38
C GLY A 127 -10.85 -10.47 8.18
N VAL A 128 -10.72 -9.32 7.56
CA VAL A 128 -11.53 -8.92 6.40
C VAL A 128 -11.04 -9.64 5.16
N ARG A 129 -11.95 -10.15 4.34
CA ARG A 129 -11.68 -10.91 3.12
C ARG A 129 -11.93 -10.04 1.90
N PHE A 130 -11.07 -10.15 0.89
CA PHE A 130 -11.14 -9.36 -0.33
C PHE A 130 -10.59 -10.14 -1.53
N GLN A 131 -10.87 -9.65 -2.72
CA GLN A 131 -10.42 -10.22 -3.99
C GLN A 131 -10.02 -9.12 -4.97
N ASN A 132 -9.57 -9.48 -6.17
CA ASN A 132 -9.28 -8.51 -7.22
C ASN A 132 -10.50 -7.67 -7.57
N GLY A 133 -10.28 -6.37 -7.81
CA GLY A 133 -11.31 -5.37 -8.04
C GLY A 133 -11.84 -4.69 -6.78
N ASP A 134 -11.51 -5.21 -5.59
CA ASP A 134 -11.88 -4.54 -4.33
C ASP A 134 -10.94 -3.37 -4.03
N THR A 135 -11.48 -2.35 -3.37
CA THR A 135 -10.73 -1.25 -2.78
C THR A 135 -10.78 -1.35 -1.26
N LEU A 136 -9.61 -1.29 -0.62
CA LEU A 136 -9.46 -1.34 0.83
C LEU A 136 -9.13 0.03 1.39
N ILE A 137 -9.74 0.39 2.51
CA ILE A 137 -9.36 1.55 3.31
C ILE A 137 -9.20 1.14 4.78
N ALA A 138 -8.18 1.69 5.44
CA ALA A 138 -8.06 1.55 6.89
C ALA A 138 -9.14 2.37 7.60
N ARG A 139 -9.79 1.81 8.63
CA ARG A 139 -10.88 2.45 9.38
C ARG A 139 -10.45 3.08 10.70
N ILE A 140 -9.20 2.92 11.12
CA ILE A 140 -8.70 3.26 12.45
C ILE A 140 -7.62 4.35 12.39
N THR A 141 -7.57 5.23 13.43
CA THR A 141 -6.44 6.15 13.66
C THR A 141 -5.15 5.39 13.99
N PRO A 142 -3.98 5.87 13.56
CA PRO A 142 -3.74 6.99 12.63
C PRO A 142 -3.76 6.54 11.15
N CYS A 143 -4.12 5.28 10.86
CA CYS A 143 -4.00 4.70 9.53
C CYS A 143 -4.93 5.38 8.50
N LEU A 144 -6.18 5.67 8.88
CA LEU A 144 -7.12 6.42 8.04
C LEU A 144 -6.62 7.86 7.80
N GLU A 145 -6.16 8.53 8.84
CA GLU A 145 -5.61 9.89 8.77
C GLU A 145 -4.40 9.97 7.83
N ASN A 146 -3.56 8.94 7.85
CA ASN A 146 -2.41 8.82 6.97
C ASN A 146 -2.78 8.36 5.54
N GLY A 147 -4.06 8.09 5.26
CA GLY A 147 -4.55 7.70 3.94
C GLY A 147 -4.19 6.29 3.52
N LYS A 148 -4.03 5.34 4.47
CA LYS A 148 -3.78 3.94 4.13
C LYS A 148 -4.95 3.33 3.37
N ALA A 149 -4.71 2.99 2.11
CA ALA A 149 -5.68 2.42 1.19
C ALA A 149 -5.00 1.60 0.11
N ALA A 150 -5.73 0.68 -0.53
CA ALA A 150 -5.21 -0.10 -1.64
C ALA A 150 -6.32 -0.49 -2.62
N TYR A 151 -5.96 -0.60 -3.90
CA TYR A 151 -6.74 -1.27 -4.94
C TYR A 151 -6.17 -2.66 -5.17
N ILE A 152 -7.00 -3.67 -5.12
CA ILE A 152 -6.55 -5.06 -5.22
C ILE A 152 -6.60 -5.53 -6.67
N ASN A 153 -5.43 -5.75 -7.27
CA ASN A 153 -5.27 -6.29 -8.62
C ASN A 153 -4.08 -7.26 -8.74
N ILE A 154 -3.59 -7.78 -7.59
CA ILE A 154 -2.36 -8.57 -7.47
C ILE A 154 -2.61 -10.05 -7.12
N LEU A 155 -3.86 -10.44 -6.98
CA LEU A 155 -4.25 -11.82 -6.70
C LEU A 155 -4.40 -12.61 -8.01
N ASN A 156 -4.45 -13.94 -7.91
CA ASN A 156 -4.84 -14.77 -9.03
C ASN A 156 -6.35 -14.63 -9.32
N ASP A 157 -6.79 -15.18 -10.46
CA ASP A 157 -8.22 -15.20 -10.78
C ASP A 157 -9.01 -15.91 -9.66
N LYS A 158 -10.11 -15.28 -9.22
CA LYS A 158 -11.00 -15.78 -8.14
C LYS A 158 -10.32 -16.07 -6.78
N GLU A 159 -9.05 -15.72 -6.61
CA GLU A 159 -8.36 -15.86 -5.33
C GLU A 159 -8.96 -14.89 -4.30
N VAL A 160 -9.24 -15.42 -3.10
CA VAL A 160 -9.66 -14.61 -1.95
C VAL A 160 -8.48 -14.49 -0.99
N ALA A 161 -8.07 -13.27 -0.72
CA ALA A 161 -7.10 -12.93 0.31
C ALA A 161 -7.81 -12.38 1.56
N PHE A 162 -7.05 -12.20 2.62
CA PHE A 162 -7.57 -11.60 3.85
C PHE A 162 -6.55 -10.64 4.48
N GLY A 163 -7.01 -9.85 5.45
CA GLY A 163 -6.15 -8.92 6.14
C GLY A 163 -6.72 -8.46 7.47
N SER A 164 -6.31 -7.26 7.89
CA SER A 164 -6.72 -6.68 9.17
C SER A 164 -8.24 -6.60 9.33
N THR A 165 -8.74 -6.81 10.54
CA THR A 165 -10.13 -6.49 10.91
C THR A 165 -10.44 -4.99 10.87
N GLU A 166 -9.41 -4.17 10.77
CA GLU A 166 -9.52 -2.71 10.67
C GLU A 166 -9.55 -2.21 9.23
N TYR A 167 -9.97 -3.05 8.28
CA TYR A 167 -10.27 -2.67 6.90
C TYR A 167 -11.76 -2.49 6.68
N ILE A 168 -12.11 -1.56 5.79
CA ILE A 168 -13.39 -1.50 5.09
C ILE A 168 -13.10 -1.81 3.63
N VAL A 169 -13.95 -2.62 3.01
CA VAL A 169 -13.86 -3.06 1.62
C VAL A 169 -14.98 -2.43 0.82
N PHE A 170 -14.63 -1.81 -0.30
CA PHE A 170 -15.58 -1.38 -1.32
C PHE A 170 -15.42 -2.30 -2.53
N SER A 171 -16.49 -3.01 -2.87
CA SER A 171 -16.55 -3.87 -4.05
C SER A 171 -17.46 -3.25 -5.10
N PRO A 172 -17.11 -3.40 -6.40
CA PRO A 172 -17.97 -2.93 -7.46
C PRO A 172 -19.30 -3.69 -7.50
N ILE A 173 -20.35 -2.98 -7.92
CA ILE A 173 -21.56 -3.58 -8.45
C ILE A 173 -21.45 -3.66 -9.98
N ASP A 174 -22.32 -4.44 -10.64
CA ASP A 174 -22.22 -4.74 -12.09
C ASP A 174 -22.17 -3.50 -13.00
N THR A 175 -22.77 -2.39 -12.56
CA THR A 175 -22.83 -1.15 -13.33
C THR A 175 -21.65 -0.20 -13.11
N MET A 176 -20.75 -0.52 -12.18
CA MET A 176 -19.68 0.38 -11.74
C MET A 176 -18.30 -0.22 -12.01
N PRO A 177 -17.37 0.53 -12.62
CA PRO A 177 -16.00 0.08 -12.77
C PRO A 177 -15.27 0.02 -11.41
N SER A 178 -14.48 -0.99 -11.19
CA SER A 178 -13.72 -1.19 -9.95
C SER A 178 -12.72 -0.06 -9.67
N SER A 179 -12.22 0.59 -10.71
CA SER A 179 -11.31 1.74 -10.62
C SER A 179 -11.92 2.94 -9.90
N PHE A 180 -13.25 3.12 -9.98
CA PHE A 180 -13.97 4.25 -9.41
C PHE A 180 -13.71 4.40 -7.90
N TYR A 181 -13.80 3.31 -7.15
CA TYR A 181 -13.74 3.35 -5.67
C TYR A 181 -12.38 3.76 -5.13
N TYR A 182 -11.30 3.37 -5.80
CA TYR A 182 -9.96 3.78 -5.39
C TYR A 182 -9.80 5.30 -5.45
N PHE A 183 -10.20 5.93 -6.54
CA PHE A 183 -10.10 7.37 -6.70
C PHE A 183 -11.13 8.11 -5.83
N LEU A 184 -12.30 7.53 -5.59
CA LEU A 184 -13.27 8.07 -4.64
C LEU A 184 -12.67 8.19 -3.24
N ILE A 185 -12.10 7.11 -2.69
CA ILE A 185 -11.54 7.13 -1.33
C ILE A 185 -10.28 7.99 -1.20
N ARG A 186 -9.62 8.30 -2.31
CA ARG A 186 -8.47 9.21 -2.38
C ARG A 186 -8.87 10.67 -2.48
N SER A 187 -10.12 10.98 -2.83
CA SER A 187 -10.64 12.34 -2.91
C SER A 187 -10.61 13.05 -1.56
N LYS A 188 -10.49 14.37 -1.60
CA LYS A 188 -10.49 15.21 -0.39
C LYS A 188 -11.84 15.16 0.33
N GLU A 189 -12.90 15.15 -0.43
CA GLU A 189 -14.30 15.15 0.02
C GLU A 189 -14.60 13.87 0.81
N PHE A 190 -14.28 12.71 0.22
CA PHE A 190 -14.49 11.43 0.90
C PHE A 190 -13.62 11.31 2.16
N ARG A 191 -12.38 11.73 2.10
CA ARG A 191 -11.48 11.69 3.27
C ARG A 191 -11.96 12.61 4.39
N ALA A 192 -12.40 13.84 4.06
CA ALA A 192 -12.96 14.76 5.04
C ALA A 192 -14.23 14.17 5.70
N PHE A 193 -15.11 13.57 4.90
CA PHE A 193 -16.28 12.87 5.39
C PHE A 193 -15.91 11.70 6.31
N ALA A 194 -14.98 10.83 5.90
CA ALA A 194 -14.56 9.70 6.70
C ALA A 194 -13.96 10.12 8.06
N LEU A 195 -13.18 11.20 8.09
CA LEU A 195 -12.60 11.75 9.32
C LEU A 195 -13.66 12.37 10.25
N GLN A 196 -14.69 13.00 9.68
CA GLN A 196 -15.80 13.60 10.46
C GLN A 196 -16.59 12.55 11.24
N TYR A 197 -16.74 11.33 10.69
CA TYR A 197 -17.49 10.23 11.31
C TYR A 197 -16.62 9.31 12.17
N MET A 198 -15.37 9.69 12.46
CA MET A 198 -14.53 8.90 13.36
C MET A 198 -15.00 9.04 14.82
N ASN A 199 -15.27 7.90 15.44
CA ASN A 199 -15.77 7.80 16.80
C ASN A 199 -14.85 6.93 17.69
N GLY A 200 -14.78 7.22 18.98
CA GLY A 200 -14.01 6.44 19.96
C GLY A 200 -13.04 7.28 20.79
N SER A 201 -12.26 6.63 21.64
CA SER A 201 -11.26 7.29 22.47
C SER A 201 -10.08 7.81 21.64
N SER A 202 -9.42 8.86 22.13
CA SER A 202 -8.23 9.44 21.50
C SER A 202 -7.19 8.35 21.14
N GLY A 203 -6.69 8.38 19.90
CA GLY A 203 -5.71 7.42 19.40
C GLY A 203 -6.27 6.03 18.99
N ARG A 204 -7.58 5.77 19.19
CA ARG A 204 -8.27 4.53 18.79
C ARG A 204 -9.63 4.78 18.16
N GLN A 205 -9.79 5.93 17.52
CA GLN A 205 -11.02 6.24 16.80
C GLN A 205 -11.18 5.36 15.57
N ARG A 206 -12.42 5.06 15.22
CA ARG A 206 -12.80 4.25 14.04
C ARG A 206 -14.00 4.87 13.35
N VAL A 207 -14.07 4.67 12.05
CA VAL A 207 -15.28 4.86 11.26
C VAL A 207 -15.86 3.49 10.89
N SER A 208 -17.18 3.38 10.79
CA SER A 208 -17.84 2.15 10.34
C SER A 208 -18.03 2.14 8.82
N GLY A 209 -18.16 0.93 8.26
CA GLY A 209 -18.54 0.78 6.84
C GLY A 209 -19.92 1.35 6.56
N ASP A 210 -20.84 1.21 7.51
CA ASP A 210 -22.22 1.74 7.38
C ASP A 210 -22.24 3.29 7.33
N GLU A 211 -21.39 3.94 8.14
CA GLU A 211 -21.22 5.40 8.08
C GLU A 211 -20.63 5.81 6.72
N LEU A 212 -19.57 5.16 6.24
CA LEU A 212 -19.01 5.47 4.93
C LEU A 212 -19.97 5.20 3.77
N ALA A 213 -20.85 4.20 3.92
CA ALA A 213 -21.87 3.87 2.93
C ALA A 213 -22.90 5.02 2.72
N THR A 214 -23.03 5.92 3.69
CA THR A 214 -23.91 7.11 3.58
C THR A 214 -23.27 8.30 2.86
N PHE A 215 -22.02 8.18 2.40
CA PHE A 215 -21.35 9.26 1.67
C PHE A 215 -22.22 9.72 0.51
N PRO A 216 -22.61 11.02 0.48
CA PRO A 216 -23.48 11.58 -0.55
C PRO A 216 -22.70 11.86 -1.82
N LEU A 217 -23.26 11.52 -2.96
CA LEU A 217 -22.65 11.77 -4.27
C LEU A 217 -23.73 11.95 -5.34
N ILE A 218 -23.33 12.49 -6.48
CA ILE A 218 -24.17 12.53 -7.68
C ILE A 218 -24.00 11.17 -8.37
N LYS A 219 -25.13 10.54 -8.73
CA LYS A 219 -25.10 9.25 -9.42
C LYS A 219 -24.33 9.35 -10.74
N PRO A 220 -23.21 8.61 -10.87
CA PRO A 220 -22.38 8.70 -12.06
C PRO A 220 -23.12 8.24 -13.32
N SER A 221 -23.00 8.99 -14.41
CA SER A 221 -23.53 8.54 -15.70
C SER A 221 -22.64 7.47 -16.31
N GLN A 222 -23.21 6.54 -17.09
CA GLN A 222 -22.45 5.49 -17.76
C GLN A 222 -21.42 6.04 -18.75
N GLU A 223 -21.67 7.18 -19.35
CA GLU A 223 -20.73 7.88 -20.23
C GLU A 223 -19.51 8.37 -19.44
N ALA A 224 -19.72 9.05 -18.31
CA ALA A 224 -18.64 9.51 -17.44
C ALA A 224 -17.82 8.34 -16.86
N LEU A 225 -18.49 7.27 -16.42
CA LEU A 225 -17.82 6.06 -15.94
C LEU A 225 -16.94 5.41 -17.02
N SER A 226 -17.47 5.27 -18.24
CA SER A 226 -16.72 4.70 -19.35
C SER A 226 -15.51 5.56 -19.73
N ARG A 227 -15.69 6.88 -19.79
CA ARG A 227 -14.61 7.83 -20.08
C ARG A 227 -13.52 7.77 -19.01
N PHE A 228 -13.92 7.69 -17.75
CA PHE A 228 -12.99 7.59 -16.64
C PHE A 228 -12.22 6.26 -16.64
N ASP A 229 -12.93 5.12 -16.80
CA ASP A 229 -12.33 3.78 -16.73
C ASP A 229 -11.34 3.53 -17.86
N MET A 230 -11.55 4.12 -19.04
CA MET A 230 -10.57 4.08 -20.14
C MET A 230 -9.20 4.65 -19.74
N VAL A 231 -9.14 5.59 -18.81
CA VAL A 231 -7.91 6.17 -18.29
C VAL A 231 -7.46 5.46 -17.01
N ALA A 232 -8.35 5.28 -16.06
CA ALA A 232 -8.04 4.81 -14.73
C ALA A 232 -7.58 3.34 -14.69
N LYS A 233 -8.21 2.46 -15.48
CA LYS A 233 -7.83 1.04 -15.51
C LYS A 233 -6.42 0.79 -16.03
N PRO A 234 -5.95 1.36 -17.14
CA PRO A 234 -4.54 1.27 -17.55
C PRO A 234 -3.57 1.83 -16.52
N VAL A 235 -3.93 2.94 -15.84
CA VAL A 235 -3.10 3.53 -14.79
C VAL A 235 -2.95 2.60 -13.59
N LEU A 236 -4.03 1.96 -13.13
CA LEU A 236 -3.97 0.98 -12.04
C LEU A 236 -3.15 -0.26 -12.41
N GLU A 237 -3.19 -0.72 -13.65
CA GLU A 237 -2.31 -1.80 -14.12
C GLU A 237 -0.84 -1.34 -14.21
N GLN A 238 -0.59 -0.09 -14.61
CA GLN A 238 0.77 0.48 -14.60
C GLN A 238 1.34 0.54 -13.18
N PHE A 239 0.53 0.89 -12.17
CA PHE A 239 0.97 0.87 -10.77
C PHE A 239 1.36 -0.53 -10.30
N LYS A 240 0.63 -1.56 -10.70
CA LYS A 240 0.97 -2.95 -10.42
C LYS A 240 2.33 -3.33 -11.04
N ILE A 241 2.53 -3.00 -12.31
CA ILE A 241 3.79 -3.28 -13.02
C ILE A 241 4.95 -2.54 -12.36
N ALA A 242 4.78 -1.25 -12.04
CA ALA A 242 5.79 -0.45 -11.37
C ALA A 242 6.12 -0.99 -9.97
N SER A 243 5.13 -1.42 -9.19
CA SER A 243 5.34 -2.05 -7.87
C SER A 243 6.19 -3.32 -7.98
N LEU A 244 5.91 -4.19 -8.97
CA LEU A 244 6.71 -5.39 -9.22
C LEU A 244 8.16 -5.05 -9.63
N GLU A 245 8.35 -4.02 -10.47
CA GLU A 245 9.69 -3.54 -10.85
C GLU A 245 10.44 -3.00 -9.63
N ILE A 246 9.80 -2.14 -8.82
CA ILE A 246 10.39 -1.57 -7.61
C ILE A 246 10.80 -2.67 -6.62
N ASN A 247 9.97 -3.69 -6.42
CA ASN A 247 10.30 -4.81 -5.54
C ASN A 247 11.53 -5.59 -6.02
N ARG A 248 11.67 -5.81 -7.33
CA ARG A 248 12.86 -6.44 -7.93
C ARG A 248 14.10 -5.57 -7.76
N LEU A 249 13.98 -4.26 -7.97
CA LEU A 249 15.08 -3.31 -7.79
C LEU A 249 15.54 -3.24 -6.33
N ASN A 250 14.61 -3.24 -5.37
CA ASN A 250 14.93 -3.32 -3.95
C ASN A 250 15.68 -4.62 -3.60
N ALA A 251 15.26 -5.77 -4.16
CA ALA A 251 15.97 -7.03 -3.98
C ALA A 251 17.41 -6.97 -4.55
N LEU A 252 17.60 -6.35 -5.71
CA LEU A 252 18.93 -6.14 -6.29
C LEU A 252 19.81 -5.25 -5.40
N GLN A 253 19.26 -4.17 -4.82
CA GLN A 253 20.01 -3.33 -3.87
C GLN A 253 20.50 -4.14 -2.67
N GLN A 254 19.65 -5.01 -2.11
CA GLN A 254 20.04 -5.88 -0.99
C GLN A 254 21.17 -6.85 -1.38
N LEU A 255 21.13 -7.40 -2.60
CA LEU A 255 22.20 -8.26 -3.09
C LEU A 255 23.52 -7.52 -3.25
N ILE A 256 23.51 -6.27 -3.75
CA ILE A 256 24.71 -5.43 -3.84
C ILE A 256 25.29 -5.22 -2.42
N ILE A 257 24.46 -4.81 -1.46
CA ILE A 257 24.90 -4.61 -0.07
C ILE A 257 25.48 -5.91 0.52
N ALA A 258 24.78 -7.04 0.34
CA ALA A 258 25.25 -8.34 0.83
C ALA A 258 26.59 -8.72 0.21
N SER A 259 26.82 -8.46 -1.08
CA SER A 259 28.08 -8.76 -1.77
C SER A 259 29.28 -7.96 -1.26
N ILE A 260 29.03 -6.77 -0.70
CA ILE A 260 30.07 -5.93 -0.08
C ILE A 260 30.37 -6.44 1.32
N SER A 261 29.35 -6.93 2.04
CA SER A 261 29.46 -7.37 3.43
C SER A 261 30.00 -8.79 3.59
N SER A 262 30.08 -9.57 2.51
CA SER A 262 30.55 -10.98 2.50
C SER A 262 32.03 -11.16 2.06
N ARG A 263 32.73 -10.08 1.86
CA ARG A 263 34.17 -10.04 1.53
C ARG A 263 34.94 -9.36 2.65
#